data_3aa6c666ca6fb3d16c9e3df3066fe6da
#
_entry.id   3aa6c666ca6fb3d16c9e3df3066fe6da
#
_cell.length_a   1.000
_cell.length_b   1.000
_cell.length_c   1.000
_cell.angle_alpha   90.00
_cell.angle_beta   90.00
_cell.angle_gamma   90.00
#
_symmetry.space_group_name_H-M   'P 1'
#
loop_
_entity.id
_entity.type
_entity.pdbx_description
1 polymer ?
#
loop_
_entity_poly.entity_id
_entity_poly.type
_entity_poly.pdbx_seq_one_letter_code
_entity_poly.pdbx_strand_id
1 'polypeptide(L)'
;MNPDPSNDRAQLDALQRGDDAALNRVIARWERPLFAFAWRYVRHTADARDLVAEVFVRLYQQRNRLRADTNLSAWLFTTLANLCHNQHRWRRRHPTVSLDAAEEGGGEGATGDTLPAAVPVPGETLERDEARAALGAAIDRLPHELKVTLLLHHYDGLSYREIGEISGCSERGVETRLYRARQRLRLELTAFLPETVES
;
A
#
# COMPACT_ATOMS: atom_id res chain seq x y z
N MET A 1 7.07 11.58 0.78
CA MET A 1 8.49 11.49 1.23
C MET A 1 9.26 10.92 0.06
N ASN A 2 10.01 11.74 -0.65
CA ASN A 2 10.75 11.28 -1.83
C ASN A 2 12.03 10.57 -1.34
N PRO A 3 12.18 9.25 -1.51
CA PRO A 3 13.39 8.56 -1.08
C PRO A 3 14.57 9.03 -1.91
N ASP A 4 15.69 9.34 -1.26
CA ASP A 4 16.93 9.68 -1.93
C ASP A 4 17.51 8.42 -2.62
N PRO A 5 17.45 8.31 -3.95
CA PRO A 5 17.89 7.09 -4.67
C PRO A 5 19.39 6.81 -4.50
N SER A 6 20.20 7.86 -4.22
CA SER A 6 21.64 7.73 -4.05
C SER A 6 21.97 6.96 -2.77
N ASN A 7 21.21 7.19 -1.69
CA ASN A 7 21.38 6.48 -0.43
C ASN A 7 20.94 5.00 -0.55
N ASP A 8 19.84 4.71 -1.23
CA ASP A 8 19.36 3.34 -1.40
C ASP A 8 20.36 2.49 -2.20
N ARG A 9 20.97 3.07 -3.24
CA ARG A 9 22.04 2.43 -4.00
C ARG A 9 23.26 2.14 -3.13
N ALA A 10 23.69 3.11 -2.33
CA ALA A 10 24.84 2.92 -1.43
C ALA A 10 24.58 1.80 -0.39
N GLN A 11 23.34 1.70 0.14
CA GLN A 11 22.98 0.62 1.06
C GLN A 11 22.94 -0.74 0.37
N LEU A 12 22.43 -0.83 -0.87
CA LEU A 12 22.41 -2.08 -1.64
C LEU A 12 23.84 -2.55 -1.91
N ASP A 13 24.72 -1.65 -2.36
CA ASP A 13 26.12 -1.95 -2.60
C ASP A 13 26.85 -2.41 -1.33
N ALA A 14 26.58 -1.78 -0.18
CA ALA A 14 27.14 -2.18 1.11
C ALA A 14 26.65 -3.57 1.53
N LEU A 15 25.36 -3.85 1.35
CA LEU A 15 24.75 -5.14 1.67
C LEU A 15 25.32 -6.27 0.79
N GLN A 16 25.60 -5.99 -0.49
CA GLN A 16 26.24 -6.94 -1.42
C GLN A 16 27.69 -7.26 -1.03
N ARG A 17 28.40 -6.29 -0.41
CA ARG A 17 29.77 -6.50 0.12
C ARG A 17 29.78 -7.21 1.48
N GLY A 18 28.61 -7.57 2.04
CA GLY A 18 28.49 -8.28 3.31
C GLY A 18 28.38 -7.38 4.54
N ASP A 19 28.09 -6.08 4.38
CA ASP A 19 27.76 -5.20 5.51
C ASP A 19 26.30 -5.44 5.93
N ASP A 20 26.10 -6.33 6.91
CA ASP A 20 24.76 -6.63 7.44
C ASP A 20 24.11 -5.40 8.13
N ALA A 21 24.90 -4.42 8.60
CA ALA A 21 24.36 -3.18 9.14
C ALA A 21 23.63 -2.35 8.06
N ALA A 22 23.97 -2.54 6.78
CA ALA A 22 23.24 -1.92 5.67
C ALA A 22 21.78 -2.40 5.62
N LEU A 23 21.52 -3.69 5.93
CA LEU A 23 20.15 -4.20 6.00
C LEU A 23 19.33 -3.46 7.07
N ASN A 24 19.89 -3.26 8.26
CA ASN A 24 19.21 -2.55 9.33
C ASN A 24 18.88 -1.10 8.93
N ARG A 25 19.75 -0.44 8.18
CA ARG A 25 19.50 0.92 7.66
C ARG A 25 18.37 0.93 6.62
N VAL A 26 18.31 -0.08 5.75
CA VAL A 26 17.22 -0.27 4.78
C VAL A 26 15.91 -0.54 5.52
N ILE A 27 15.90 -1.44 6.51
CA ILE A 27 14.71 -1.73 7.33
C ILE A 27 14.21 -0.45 8.01
N ALA A 28 15.08 0.25 8.74
CA ALA A 28 14.70 1.47 9.46
C ALA A 28 14.07 2.54 8.56
N ARG A 29 14.49 2.60 7.30
CA ARG A 29 13.95 3.54 6.31
C ARG A 29 12.63 3.09 5.71
N TRP A 30 12.52 1.81 5.35
CA TRP A 30 11.44 1.29 4.50
C TRP A 30 10.34 0.55 5.26
N GLU A 31 10.56 0.12 6.50
CA GLU A 31 9.56 -0.65 7.27
C GLU A 31 8.22 0.08 7.35
N ARG A 32 8.23 1.35 7.77
CA ARG A 32 7.01 2.14 7.96
C ARG A 32 6.23 2.38 6.66
N PRO A 33 6.84 2.83 5.54
CA PRO A 33 6.16 2.95 4.25
C PRO A 33 5.59 1.64 3.73
N LEU A 34 6.38 0.56 3.78
CA LEU A 34 5.95 -0.76 3.33
C LEU A 34 4.79 -1.30 4.19
N PHE A 35 4.88 -1.14 5.52
CA PHE A 35 3.80 -1.54 6.42
C PHE A 35 2.51 -0.77 6.12
N ALA A 36 2.59 0.53 5.92
CA ALA A 36 1.43 1.35 5.60
C ALA A 36 0.74 0.88 4.30
N PHE A 37 1.51 0.58 3.26
CA PHE A 37 1.00 0.02 2.02
C PHE A 37 0.38 -1.37 2.22
N ALA A 38 1.11 -2.29 2.88
CA ALA A 38 0.64 -3.65 3.14
C ALA A 38 -0.66 -3.65 3.94
N TRP A 39 -0.73 -2.87 5.01
CA TRP A 39 -1.93 -2.76 5.84
C TRP A 39 -3.13 -2.24 5.05
N ARG A 40 -2.96 -1.20 4.23
CA ARG A 40 -4.04 -0.72 3.36
C ARG A 40 -4.48 -1.77 2.35
N TYR A 41 -3.56 -2.62 1.92
CA TYR A 41 -3.86 -3.67 0.96
C TYR A 41 -4.58 -4.87 1.58
N VAL A 42 -4.07 -5.43 2.69
CA VAL A 42 -4.58 -6.67 3.30
C VAL A 42 -5.58 -6.43 4.44
N ARG A 43 -5.64 -5.22 5.01
CA ARG A 43 -6.53 -4.83 6.11
C ARG A 43 -6.41 -5.74 7.34
N HIS A 44 -5.21 -6.25 7.61
CA HIS A 44 -4.93 -7.10 8.77
C HIS A 44 -3.50 -6.84 9.24
N THR A 45 -3.35 -6.44 10.51
CA THR A 45 -2.09 -5.94 11.06
C THR A 45 -1.01 -7.01 11.11
N ALA A 46 -1.33 -8.22 11.57
CA ALA A 46 -0.37 -9.31 11.65
C ALA A 46 0.14 -9.71 10.26
N ASP A 47 -0.78 -9.91 9.29
CA ASP A 47 -0.39 -10.19 7.91
C ASP A 47 0.50 -9.10 7.31
N ALA A 48 0.15 -7.83 7.54
CA ALA A 48 0.95 -6.72 7.01
C ALA A 48 2.39 -6.75 7.54
N ARG A 49 2.57 -7.04 8.84
CA ARG A 49 3.89 -7.20 9.45
C ARG A 49 4.67 -8.37 8.85
N ASP A 50 4.02 -9.53 8.72
CA ASP A 50 4.64 -10.73 8.17
C ASP A 50 5.07 -10.54 6.71
N LEU A 51 4.21 -9.90 5.90
CA LEU A 51 4.52 -9.59 4.50
C LEU A 51 5.70 -8.63 4.36
N VAL A 52 5.80 -7.62 5.22
CA VAL A 52 6.93 -6.68 5.24
C VAL A 52 8.22 -7.39 5.68
N ALA A 53 8.17 -8.22 6.71
CA ALA A 53 9.31 -9.02 7.14
C ALA A 53 9.80 -9.93 6.00
N GLU A 54 8.90 -10.60 5.29
CA GLU A 54 9.21 -11.45 4.14
C GLU A 54 9.89 -10.67 3.00
N VAL A 55 9.51 -9.39 2.77
CA VAL A 55 10.21 -8.53 1.77
C VAL A 55 11.68 -8.36 2.15
N PHE A 56 12.01 -8.08 3.41
CA PHE A 56 13.39 -7.90 3.84
C PHE A 56 14.19 -9.21 3.84
N VAL A 57 13.55 -10.32 4.17
CA VAL A 57 14.16 -11.67 4.01
C VAL A 57 14.52 -11.92 2.55
N ARG A 58 13.60 -11.63 1.62
CA ARG A 58 13.87 -11.76 0.18
C ARG A 58 14.96 -10.82 -0.32
N LEU A 59 14.99 -9.59 0.18
CA LEU A 59 16.06 -8.65 -0.15
C LEU A 59 17.43 -9.25 0.25
N TYR A 60 17.56 -9.73 1.47
CA TYR A 60 18.79 -10.33 1.95
C TYR A 60 19.20 -11.57 1.13
N GLN A 61 18.26 -12.46 0.87
CA GLN A 61 18.50 -13.68 0.09
C GLN A 61 18.91 -13.40 -1.37
N GLN A 62 18.31 -12.35 -1.97
CA GLN A 62 18.52 -12.04 -3.38
C GLN A 62 19.55 -10.93 -3.61
N ARG A 63 20.14 -10.34 -2.56
CA ARG A 63 21.02 -9.18 -2.65
C ARG A 63 22.11 -9.30 -3.73
N ASN A 64 22.74 -10.48 -3.83
CA ASN A 64 23.82 -10.72 -4.80
C ASN A 64 23.33 -10.90 -6.25
N ARG A 65 22.01 -11.04 -6.46
CA ARG A 65 21.39 -11.15 -7.79
C ARG A 65 20.85 -9.82 -8.29
N LEU A 66 20.69 -8.85 -7.39
CA LEU A 66 20.24 -7.52 -7.75
C LEU A 66 21.37 -6.78 -8.45
N ARG A 67 21.02 -6.05 -9.51
CA ARG A 67 22.00 -5.24 -10.24
C ARG A 67 22.33 -3.97 -9.46
N ALA A 68 23.51 -3.42 -9.65
CA ALA A 68 23.95 -2.19 -9.00
C ALA A 68 23.08 -0.96 -9.36
N ASP A 69 22.38 -1.02 -10.51
CA ASP A 69 21.46 0.02 -10.99
C ASP A 69 19.99 -0.25 -10.58
N THR A 70 19.73 -1.28 -9.75
CA THR A 70 18.38 -1.61 -9.29
C THR A 70 17.79 -0.46 -8.48
N ASN A 71 16.61 0.01 -8.89
CA ASN A 71 15.81 0.92 -8.08
C ASN A 71 15.25 0.13 -6.88
N LEU A 72 15.87 0.31 -5.70
CA LEU A 72 15.54 -0.46 -4.49
C LEU A 72 14.09 -0.22 -4.05
N SER A 73 13.60 1.03 -4.09
CA SER A 73 12.23 1.33 -3.71
C SER A 73 11.22 0.62 -4.63
N ALA A 74 11.44 0.66 -5.93
CA ALA A 74 10.58 -0.04 -6.89
C ALA A 74 10.60 -1.55 -6.67
N TRP A 75 11.77 -2.13 -6.40
CA TRP A 75 11.91 -3.56 -6.10
C TRP A 75 11.16 -3.96 -4.82
N LEU A 76 11.29 -3.17 -3.74
CA LEU A 76 10.62 -3.44 -2.46
C LEU A 76 9.10 -3.40 -2.62
N PHE A 77 8.55 -2.34 -3.23
CA PHE A 77 7.11 -2.22 -3.45
C PHE A 77 6.56 -3.26 -4.42
N THR A 78 7.27 -3.59 -5.50
CA THR A 78 6.88 -4.67 -6.43
C THR A 78 6.81 -6.01 -5.70
N THR A 79 7.84 -6.33 -4.91
CA THR A 79 7.89 -7.56 -4.13
C THR A 79 6.73 -7.63 -3.13
N LEU A 80 6.50 -6.54 -2.39
CA LEU A 80 5.40 -6.45 -1.42
C LEU A 80 4.03 -6.55 -2.09
N ALA A 81 3.79 -5.85 -3.20
CA ALA A 81 2.52 -5.90 -3.93
C ALA A 81 2.18 -7.32 -4.40
N ASN A 82 3.19 -8.06 -4.89
CA ASN A 82 3.03 -9.46 -5.29
C ASN A 82 2.72 -10.37 -4.09
N LEU A 83 3.39 -10.15 -2.95
CA LEU A 83 3.11 -10.90 -1.71
C LEU A 83 1.69 -10.62 -1.20
N CYS A 84 1.29 -9.36 -1.14
CA CYS A 84 -0.06 -8.95 -0.76
C CYS A 84 -1.13 -9.59 -1.66
N HIS A 85 -0.89 -9.61 -2.98
CA HIS A 85 -1.79 -10.24 -3.94
C HIS A 85 -1.96 -11.74 -3.68
N ASN A 86 -0.84 -12.44 -3.46
CA ASN A 86 -0.85 -13.88 -3.19
C ASN A 86 -1.58 -14.19 -1.86
N GLN A 87 -1.31 -13.42 -0.81
CA GLN A 87 -1.99 -13.54 0.49
C GLN A 87 -3.51 -13.30 0.36
N HIS A 88 -3.91 -12.24 -0.35
CA HIS A 88 -5.32 -11.94 -0.59
C HIS A 88 -6.01 -13.06 -1.38
N ARG A 89 -5.37 -13.59 -2.43
CA ARG A 89 -5.90 -14.74 -3.19
C ARG A 89 -6.01 -15.99 -2.34
N TRP A 90 -5.05 -16.24 -1.46
CA TRP A 90 -5.05 -17.39 -0.56
C TRP A 90 -6.21 -17.28 0.44
N ARG A 91 -6.39 -16.13 1.11
CA ARG A 91 -7.50 -15.87 2.04
C ARG A 91 -8.87 -16.03 1.37
N ARG A 92 -9.04 -15.56 0.15
CA ARG A 92 -10.30 -15.75 -0.60
C ARG A 92 -10.62 -17.21 -0.89
N ARG A 93 -9.61 -18.05 -1.04
CA ARG A 93 -9.79 -19.51 -1.29
C ARG A 93 -9.92 -20.32 0.00
N HIS A 94 -9.42 -19.79 1.11
CA HIS A 94 -9.43 -20.42 2.42
C HIS A 94 -10.05 -19.44 3.44
N PRO A 95 -11.38 -19.22 3.40
CA PRO A 95 -12.03 -18.36 4.38
C PRO A 95 -11.94 -19.03 5.75
N THR A 96 -10.97 -18.60 6.55
CA THR A 96 -10.89 -18.94 7.98
C THR A 96 -11.80 -17.98 8.70
N VAL A 97 -12.67 -18.50 9.58
CA VAL A 97 -13.39 -17.66 10.54
C VAL A 97 -12.33 -17.12 11.50
N SER A 98 -11.88 -15.90 11.28
CA SER A 98 -10.97 -15.24 12.22
C SER A 98 -11.75 -14.95 13.49
N LEU A 99 -11.36 -15.59 14.59
CA LEU A 99 -11.86 -15.27 15.95
C LEU A 99 -11.41 -13.87 16.40
N ASP A 100 -10.43 -13.27 15.71
CA ASP A 100 -9.83 -11.96 16.05
C ASP A 100 -10.53 -10.77 15.36
N ALA A 101 -11.63 -10.97 14.67
CA ALA A 101 -12.35 -9.90 13.97
C ALA A 101 -13.02 -8.86 14.91
N ALA A 102 -12.95 -9.06 16.23
CA ALA A 102 -13.61 -8.22 17.22
C ALA A 102 -12.72 -7.09 17.82
N GLU A 103 -11.41 -7.06 17.57
CA GLU A 103 -10.51 -6.12 18.27
C GLU A 103 -9.81 -5.08 17.36
N GLU A 104 -10.00 -5.05 16.06
CA GLU A 104 -9.26 -4.14 15.17
C GLU A 104 -10.05 -2.92 14.68
N GLY A 105 -11.02 -2.44 15.45
CA GLY A 105 -11.69 -1.15 15.22
C GLY A 105 -10.94 0.09 15.70
N GLY A 106 -9.78 -0.07 16.32
CA GLY A 106 -9.01 1.00 16.96
C GLY A 106 -7.54 0.99 16.64
N GLY A 107 -7.14 1.19 15.40
CA GLY A 107 -5.75 1.38 14.99
C GLY A 107 -5.31 2.83 15.06
N GLU A 108 -4.85 3.32 16.23
CA GLU A 108 -3.95 4.45 16.33
C GLU A 108 -2.66 4.13 15.54
N GLY A 109 -2.42 4.83 14.46
CA GLY A 109 -1.12 4.70 13.79
C GLY A 109 -1.05 5.10 12.32
N ALA A 110 -1.77 6.13 11.90
CA ALA A 110 -1.45 6.82 10.65
C ALA A 110 -1.69 8.32 10.83
N THR A 111 -0.82 8.95 11.63
CA THR A 111 -0.69 10.40 11.65
C THR A 111 -0.03 10.88 10.37
N GLY A 112 -0.83 11.45 9.51
CA GLY A 112 -0.39 12.11 8.29
C GLY A 112 -1.59 12.70 7.57
N ASP A 113 -2.18 13.68 8.13
CA ASP A 113 -2.93 14.86 7.67
C ASP A 113 -4.05 15.19 8.66
N THR A 114 -3.66 15.80 9.76
CA THR A 114 -4.64 16.36 10.72
C THR A 114 -4.99 17.75 10.26
N LEU A 115 -6.09 17.88 9.52
CA LEU A 115 -6.86 19.11 9.54
C LEU A 115 -7.42 19.32 10.97
N PRO A 116 -7.45 20.54 11.52
CA PRO A 116 -7.91 20.78 12.88
C PRO A 116 -9.33 20.26 13.07
N ALA A 117 -9.49 19.40 14.07
CA ALA A 117 -10.73 18.74 14.40
C ALA A 117 -11.78 19.79 14.81
N ALA A 118 -12.78 19.98 13.96
CA ALA A 118 -14.07 20.47 14.43
C ALA A 118 -14.67 19.38 15.33
N VAL A 119 -15.22 19.80 16.48
CA VAL A 119 -15.88 18.90 17.44
C VAL A 119 -16.96 18.09 16.71
N PRO A 120 -16.91 16.74 16.71
CA PRO A 120 -17.84 15.95 15.91
C PRO A 120 -19.25 16.00 16.50
N VAL A 121 -20.24 16.31 15.67
CA VAL A 121 -21.65 16.09 15.99
C VAL A 121 -21.91 14.57 15.91
N PRO A 122 -22.57 13.93 16.90
CA PRO A 122 -22.69 12.47 17.00
C PRO A 122 -23.27 11.73 15.76
N GLY A 123 -24.08 12.39 14.94
CA GLY A 123 -24.64 11.83 13.68
C GLY A 123 -23.64 11.80 12.53
N GLU A 124 -22.76 12.80 12.43
CA GLU A 124 -21.78 12.90 11.33
C GLU A 124 -20.64 11.87 11.46
N THR A 125 -20.37 11.35 12.64
CA THR A 125 -19.33 10.33 12.87
C THR A 125 -19.77 8.99 12.35
N LEU A 126 -21.01 8.58 12.56
CA LEU A 126 -21.54 7.29 12.09
C LEU A 126 -21.57 7.23 10.57
N GLU A 127 -22.11 8.25 9.91
CA GLU A 127 -22.16 8.33 8.44
C GLU A 127 -20.75 8.33 7.82
N ARG A 128 -19.77 8.99 8.44
CA ARG A 128 -18.37 8.99 8.02
C ARG A 128 -17.71 7.60 8.18
N ASP A 129 -18.02 6.90 9.25
CA ASP A 129 -17.48 5.56 9.50
C ASP A 129 -18.08 4.53 8.53
N GLU A 130 -19.38 4.62 8.25
CA GLU A 130 -20.04 3.82 7.23
C GLU A 130 -19.47 4.09 5.83
N ALA A 131 -19.27 5.36 5.46
CA ALA A 131 -18.67 5.74 4.19
C ALA A 131 -17.21 5.25 4.07
N ARG A 132 -16.43 5.31 5.15
CA ARG A 132 -15.05 4.76 5.20
C ARG A 132 -15.04 3.25 5.04
N ALA A 133 -15.95 2.56 5.71
CA ALA A 133 -16.08 1.10 5.60
C ALA A 133 -16.49 0.69 4.18
N ALA A 134 -17.46 1.39 3.60
CA ALA A 134 -17.90 1.17 2.21
C ALA A 134 -16.77 1.42 1.21
N LEU A 135 -16.01 2.52 1.37
CA LEU A 135 -14.83 2.80 0.54
C LEU A 135 -13.77 1.71 0.66
N GLY A 136 -13.49 1.26 1.90
CA GLY A 136 -12.55 0.17 2.14
C GLY A 136 -12.96 -1.11 1.42
N ALA A 137 -14.24 -1.50 1.54
CA ALA A 137 -14.78 -2.67 0.87
C ALA A 137 -14.77 -2.53 -0.67
N ALA A 138 -15.02 -1.34 -1.20
CA ALA A 138 -14.95 -1.07 -2.64
C ALA A 138 -13.50 -1.18 -3.17
N ILE A 139 -12.52 -0.65 -2.42
CA ILE A 139 -11.09 -0.80 -2.74
C ILE A 139 -10.68 -2.27 -2.72
N ASP A 140 -11.18 -3.08 -1.79
CA ASP A 140 -10.86 -4.50 -1.68
C ASP A 140 -11.39 -5.33 -2.86
N ARG A 141 -12.45 -4.86 -3.52
CA ARG A 141 -13.01 -5.48 -4.73
C ARG A 141 -12.30 -5.09 -6.02
N LEU A 142 -11.43 -4.08 -5.97
CA LEU A 142 -10.65 -3.70 -7.16
C LEU A 142 -9.74 -4.85 -7.62
N PRO A 143 -9.55 -5.04 -8.94
CA PRO A 143 -8.48 -5.86 -9.48
C PRO A 143 -7.13 -5.43 -8.94
N HIS A 144 -6.23 -6.39 -8.72
CA HIS A 144 -4.91 -6.16 -8.13
C HIS A 144 -4.17 -4.94 -8.70
N GLU A 145 -4.06 -4.87 -10.03
CA GLU A 145 -3.34 -3.79 -10.71
C GLU A 145 -3.94 -2.40 -10.45
N LEU A 146 -5.28 -2.31 -10.37
CA LEU A 146 -5.97 -1.06 -10.07
C LEU A 146 -5.81 -0.69 -8.60
N LYS A 147 -5.90 -1.67 -7.69
CA LYS A 147 -5.72 -1.48 -6.25
C LYS A 147 -4.32 -0.98 -5.93
N VAL A 148 -3.28 -1.65 -6.45
CA VAL A 148 -1.87 -1.25 -6.26
C VAL A 148 -1.65 0.18 -6.76
N THR A 149 -2.04 0.47 -8.01
CA THR A 149 -1.87 1.78 -8.62
C THR A 149 -2.56 2.89 -7.81
N LEU A 150 -3.78 2.61 -7.33
CA LEU A 150 -4.55 3.54 -6.52
C LEU A 150 -3.88 3.82 -5.16
N LEU A 151 -3.44 2.78 -4.46
CA LEU A 151 -2.81 2.90 -3.15
C LEU A 151 -1.49 3.68 -3.25
N LEU A 152 -0.61 3.32 -4.17
CA LEU A 152 0.67 3.99 -4.38
C LEU A 152 0.50 5.47 -4.73
N HIS A 153 -0.50 5.81 -5.53
CA HIS A 153 -0.74 7.18 -5.93
C HIS A 153 -1.34 8.04 -4.81
N HIS A 154 -2.43 7.55 -4.17
CA HIS A 154 -3.18 8.37 -3.22
C HIS A 154 -2.59 8.43 -1.82
N TYR A 155 -1.93 7.35 -1.37
CA TYR A 155 -1.45 7.27 0.00
C TYR A 155 0.07 7.40 0.11
N ASP A 156 0.81 6.90 -0.89
CA ASP A 156 2.26 6.96 -0.85
C ASP A 156 2.81 8.14 -1.67
N GLY A 157 1.94 8.83 -2.42
CA GLY A 157 2.26 10.05 -3.16
C GLY A 157 3.28 9.85 -4.29
N LEU A 158 3.39 8.63 -4.82
CA LEU A 158 4.33 8.31 -5.88
C LEU A 158 3.89 8.93 -7.22
N SER A 159 4.87 9.35 -7.99
CA SER A 159 4.68 9.83 -9.37
C SER A 159 4.25 8.69 -10.31
N TYR A 160 3.64 9.04 -11.44
CA TYR A 160 3.25 8.04 -12.46
C TYR A 160 4.45 7.24 -12.97
N ARG A 161 5.63 7.86 -13.05
CA ARG A 161 6.86 7.17 -13.43
C ARG A 161 7.26 6.10 -12.41
N GLU A 162 7.29 6.45 -11.12
CA GLU A 162 7.64 5.52 -10.03
C GLU A 162 6.63 4.37 -9.95
N ILE A 163 5.32 4.68 -10.05
CA ILE A 163 4.27 3.65 -10.09
C ILE A 163 4.41 2.77 -11.32
N GLY A 164 4.79 3.34 -12.46
CA GLY A 164 5.06 2.60 -13.68
C GLY A 164 6.20 1.60 -13.53
N GLU A 165 7.30 2.02 -12.89
CA GLU A 165 8.44 1.15 -12.57
C GLU A 165 8.02 -0.01 -11.63
N ILE A 166 7.24 0.29 -10.57
CA ILE A 166 6.73 -0.73 -9.62
C ILE A 166 5.76 -1.70 -10.29
N SER A 167 4.88 -1.19 -11.15
CA SER A 167 3.76 -1.96 -11.73
C SER A 167 4.07 -2.55 -13.11
N GLY A 168 5.28 -2.34 -13.63
CA GLY A 168 5.71 -2.84 -14.94
C GLY A 168 4.89 -2.27 -16.11
N CYS A 169 4.51 -0.98 -16.07
CA CYS A 169 3.74 -0.34 -17.12
C CYS A 169 4.21 1.09 -17.40
N SER A 170 3.79 1.68 -18.52
CA SER A 170 4.09 3.07 -18.85
C SER A 170 3.29 4.05 -17.98
N GLU A 171 3.72 5.31 -17.91
CA GLU A 171 2.98 6.38 -17.19
C GLU A 171 1.55 6.52 -17.70
N ARG A 172 1.33 6.39 -19.02
CA ARG A 172 -0.02 6.35 -19.61
C ARG A 172 -0.83 5.12 -19.16
N GLY A 173 -0.15 3.98 -18.91
CA GLY A 173 -0.75 2.80 -18.31
C GLY A 173 -1.23 3.06 -16.88
N VAL A 174 -0.42 3.78 -16.08
CA VAL A 174 -0.77 4.22 -14.73
C VAL A 174 -2.00 5.12 -14.76
N GLU A 175 -2.01 6.14 -15.61
CA GLU A 175 -3.16 7.04 -15.79
C GLU A 175 -4.45 6.27 -16.12
N THR A 176 -4.36 5.34 -17.07
CA THR A 176 -5.49 4.49 -17.46
C THR A 176 -5.99 3.62 -16.30
N ARG A 177 -5.07 3.05 -15.51
CA ARG A 177 -5.42 2.25 -14.32
C ARG A 177 -6.10 3.10 -13.26
N LEU A 178 -5.60 4.31 -12.99
CA LEU A 178 -6.22 5.26 -12.05
C LEU A 178 -7.63 5.66 -12.51
N TYR A 179 -7.79 5.98 -13.78
CA TYR A 179 -9.11 6.30 -14.34
C TYR A 179 -10.10 5.14 -14.13
N ARG A 180 -9.70 3.90 -14.49
CA ARG A 180 -10.54 2.70 -14.32
C ARG A 180 -10.85 2.40 -12.85
N ALA A 181 -9.88 2.61 -11.95
CA ALA A 181 -10.09 2.45 -10.51
C ALA A 181 -11.15 3.42 -10.00
N ARG A 182 -11.02 4.72 -10.34
CA ARG A 182 -12.00 5.77 -9.96
C ARG A 182 -13.40 5.47 -10.51
N GLN A 183 -13.51 5.03 -11.76
CA GLN A 183 -14.82 4.67 -12.35
C GLN A 183 -15.47 3.51 -11.59
N ARG A 184 -14.72 2.47 -11.24
CA ARG A 184 -15.26 1.34 -10.47
C ARG A 184 -15.69 1.77 -9.07
N LEU A 185 -14.86 2.56 -8.38
CA LEU A 185 -15.21 3.08 -7.06
C LEU A 185 -16.45 3.96 -7.10
N ARG A 186 -16.58 4.83 -8.12
CA ARG A 186 -17.78 5.67 -8.30
C ARG A 186 -19.04 4.82 -8.43
N LEU A 187 -19.02 3.76 -9.24
CA LEU A 187 -20.15 2.87 -9.42
C LEU A 187 -20.54 2.13 -8.13
N GLU A 188 -19.53 1.68 -7.35
CA GLU A 188 -19.80 0.97 -6.10
C GLU A 188 -20.25 1.89 -4.95
N LEU A 189 -19.88 3.16 -5.00
CA LEU A 189 -20.16 4.14 -3.95
C LEU A 189 -21.31 5.08 -4.31
N THR A 190 -22.10 4.78 -5.32
CA THR A 190 -23.21 5.65 -5.78
C THR A 190 -24.18 6.02 -4.64
N ALA A 191 -24.43 5.09 -3.71
CA ALA A 191 -25.30 5.33 -2.56
C ALA A 191 -24.73 6.32 -1.52
N PHE A 192 -23.42 6.57 -1.55
CA PHE A 192 -22.70 7.44 -0.60
C PHE A 192 -22.21 8.75 -1.23
N LEU A 193 -22.36 8.89 -2.55
CA LEU A 193 -22.00 10.12 -3.24
C LEU A 193 -23.25 11.03 -3.28
N PRO A 194 -23.12 12.31 -2.88
CA PRO A 194 -24.21 13.25 -3.08
C PRO A 194 -24.55 13.27 -4.59
N GLU A 195 -25.85 13.29 -4.91
CA GLU A 195 -26.29 13.50 -6.27
C GLU A 195 -25.63 14.79 -6.78
N THR A 196 -24.73 14.65 -7.73
CA THR A 196 -24.20 15.82 -8.46
C THR A 196 -25.39 16.42 -9.18
N VAL A 197 -25.90 17.52 -8.64
CA VAL A 197 -26.86 18.39 -9.34
C VAL A 197 -26.16 18.80 -10.64
N GLU A 198 -26.55 18.16 -11.76
CA GLU A 198 -26.26 18.65 -13.09
C GLU A 198 -26.97 19.98 -13.25
N SER A 199 -26.19 21.06 -13.33
CA SER A 199 -26.62 22.37 -13.77
C SER A 199 -25.90 22.72 -15.05
#